data_7255f03a568166a6ecc9ede9ae3d7aaa
#
_entry.id   7255f03a568166a6ecc9ede9ae3d7aaa
#
_cell.length_a   1.000
_cell.length_b   1.000
_cell.length_c   1.000
_cell.angle_alpha   90.00
_cell.angle_beta   90.00
_cell.angle_gamma   90.00
#
_symmetry.space_group_name_H-M   'P 1'
#
loop_
_entity.id
_entity.type
_entity.pdbx_description
1 polymer ?
#
loop_
_entity_poly.entity_id
_entity_poly.type
_entity_poly.pdbx_seq_one_letter_code
_entity_poly.pdbx_strand_id
1 'polypeptide(L)'
;GYIDPTQYEKASFDLGDSLVIADAPAFEAAIRKAWDSADDEARRARLQVETLQRSGDFLATYRAVNDPAYLRRAIASDFGQALRDPSPQRFGRQYVGGWEARNLHMVANLRAAFREHPGTRVLAVVGASHKPWFDALLGMMQGVEVVDAARALR
;
A
#
# COMPACT_ATOMS: atom_id res chain seq x y z
N GLY A 1 0.53 -11.57 -20.87
CA GLY A 1 1.20 -12.67 -20.21
C GLY A 1 0.61 -12.89 -18.84
N TYR A 2 0.29 -14.11 -18.50
CA TYR A 2 -0.20 -14.51 -17.18
C TYR A 2 0.97 -14.41 -16.20
N ILE A 3 0.85 -13.57 -15.18
CA ILE A 3 1.81 -13.55 -14.06
C ILE A 3 1.41 -14.71 -13.15
N ASP A 4 2.29 -15.69 -13.00
CA ASP A 4 2.08 -16.80 -12.10
C ASP A 4 1.90 -16.28 -10.66
N PRO A 5 0.71 -16.44 -10.05
CA PRO A 5 0.45 -15.96 -8.69
C PRO A 5 1.42 -16.54 -7.66
N THR A 6 1.94 -17.75 -7.88
CA THR A 6 2.88 -18.39 -6.97
C THR A 6 4.25 -17.73 -6.99
N GLN A 7 4.67 -17.17 -8.12
CA GLN A 7 5.90 -16.36 -8.19
C GLN A 7 5.74 -15.00 -7.50
N TYR A 8 4.53 -14.42 -7.55
CA TYR A 8 4.23 -13.17 -6.87
C TYR A 8 4.18 -13.35 -5.35
N GLU A 9 3.54 -14.40 -4.86
CA GLU A 9 3.53 -14.76 -3.44
C GLU A 9 4.94 -15.02 -2.92
N LYS A 10 5.76 -15.76 -3.65
CA LYS A 10 7.14 -16.06 -3.27
C LYS A 10 8.00 -14.80 -3.16
N ALA A 11 7.89 -13.87 -4.11
CA ALA A 11 8.61 -12.59 -4.04
C ALA A 11 8.11 -11.71 -2.89
N SER A 12 6.83 -11.76 -2.56
CA SER A 12 6.22 -11.06 -1.43
C SER A 12 6.65 -11.65 -0.08
N PHE A 13 6.80 -12.97 0.02
CA PHE A 13 7.30 -13.67 1.21
C PHE A 13 8.78 -13.43 1.47
N ASP A 14 9.62 -13.41 0.45
CA ASP A 14 11.06 -13.14 0.58
C ASP A 14 11.36 -11.75 1.18
N LEU A 15 10.40 -10.83 1.11
CA LEU A 15 10.50 -9.51 1.76
C LEU A 15 10.05 -9.52 3.21
N GLY A 16 9.09 -10.37 3.56
CA GLY A 16 8.69 -10.62 4.94
C GLY A 16 9.84 -11.21 5.74
N ASP A 17 10.61 -12.11 5.14
CA ASP A 17 11.76 -12.76 5.74
C ASP A 17 12.99 -11.84 5.88
N SER A 18 13.07 -10.76 5.12
CA SER A 18 14.15 -9.78 5.26
C SER A 18 13.99 -8.84 6.46
N LEU A 19 12.82 -8.80 7.08
CA LEU A 19 12.56 -8.09 8.33
C LEU A 19 12.72 -9.08 9.52
N VAL A 20 13.95 -9.33 9.92
CA VAL A 20 14.22 -10.10 11.14
C VAL A 20 13.87 -9.23 12.35
N ILE A 21 12.68 -9.44 12.89
CA ILE A 21 12.21 -8.76 14.09
C ILE A 21 12.55 -9.62 15.29
N ALA A 22 13.45 -9.15 16.13
CA ALA A 22 13.93 -9.90 17.29
C ALA A 22 12.83 -10.11 18.37
N ASP A 23 11.84 -9.23 18.41
CA ASP A 23 10.69 -9.30 19.35
C ASP A 23 9.39 -8.98 18.62
N ALA A 24 8.83 -9.99 17.96
CA ALA A 24 7.61 -9.84 17.19
C ALA A 24 6.39 -9.38 18.01
N PRO A 25 6.14 -9.87 19.25
CA PRO A 25 5.03 -9.38 20.07
C PRO A 25 5.15 -7.89 20.43
N ALA A 26 6.34 -7.43 20.80
CA ALA A 26 6.56 -6.02 21.12
C ALA A 26 6.45 -5.12 19.88
N PHE A 27 6.95 -5.59 18.73
CA PHE A 27 6.78 -4.92 17.44
C PHE A 27 5.29 -4.76 17.10
N GLU A 28 4.50 -5.84 17.13
CA GLU A 28 3.06 -5.78 16.83
C GLU A 28 2.33 -4.83 17.78
N ALA A 29 2.62 -4.87 19.07
CA ALA A 29 2.01 -3.99 20.06
C ALA A 29 2.31 -2.51 19.76
N ALA A 30 3.55 -2.19 19.38
CA ALA A 30 3.95 -0.84 19.01
C ALA A 30 3.22 -0.34 17.77
N ILE A 31 3.09 -1.18 16.74
CA ILE A 31 2.39 -0.82 15.50
C ILE A 31 0.87 -0.67 15.73
N ARG A 32 0.23 -1.58 16.48
CA ARG A 32 -1.18 -1.44 16.86
C ARG A 32 -1.44 -0.13 17.61
N LYS A 33 -0.61 0.18 18.60
CA LYS A 33 -0.71 1.45 19.33
C LYS A 33 -0.59 2.67 18.42
N ALA A 34 0.29 2.62 17.40
CA ALA A 34 0.40 3.68 16.42
C ALA A 34 -0.90 3.84 15.60
N TRP A 35 -1.50 2.74 15.15
CA TRP A 35 -2.75 2.76 14.41
C TRP A 35 -3.95 3.23 15.26
N ASP A 36 -4.00 2.83 16.53
CA ASP A 36 -5.05 3.26 17.47
C ASP A 36 -4.96 4.76 17.80
N SER A 37 -3.79 5.37 17.59
CA SER A 37 -3.58 6.82 17.76
C SER A 37 -3.86 7.64 16.49
N ALA A 38 -4.51 7.06 15.48
CA ALA A 38 -4.94 7.75 14.28
C ALA A 38 -5.81 8.98 14.62
N ASP A 39 -5.60 10.07 13.87
CA ASP A 39 -6.41 11.27 14.05
C ASP A 39 -7.89 11.04 13.67
N ASP A 40 -8.78 11.91 14.18
CA ASP A 40 -10.22 11.75 13.98
C ASP A 40 -10.66 11.90 12.52
N GLU A 41 -9.92 12.63 11.71
CA GLU A 41 -10.23 12.80 10.29
C GLU A 41 -9.94 11.51 9.52
N ALA A 42 -8.78 10.88 9.76
CA ALA A 42 -8.43 9.60 9.18
C ALA A 42 -9.41 8.49 9.62
N ARG A 43 -9.80 8.51 10.90
CA ARG A 43 -10.79 7.57 11.45
C ARG A 43 -12.16 7.72 10.78
N ARG A 44 -12.65 8.95 10.62
CA ARG A 44 -13.92 9.22 9.90
C ARG A 44 -13.86 8.76 8.45
N ALA A 45 -12.75 9.01 7.75
CA ALA A 45 -12.58 8.60 6.38
C ALA A 45 -12.62 7.06 6.22
N ARG A 46 -12.01 6.33 7.15
CA ARG A 46 -12.09 4.85 7.19
C ARG A 46 -13.51 4.36 7.43
N LEU A 47 -14.20 4.92 8.41
CA LEU A 47 -15.60 4.57 8.70
C LEU A 47 -16.52 4.81 7.50
N GLN A 48 -16.29 5.87 6.72
CA GLN A 48 -17.01 6.12 5.49
C GLN A 48 -16.80 4.99 4.46
N VAL A 49 -15.55 4.58 4.23
CA VAL A 49 -15.24 3.47 3.33
C VAL A 49 -15.87 2.17 3.82
N GLU A 50 -15.76 1.84 5.09
CA GLU A 50 -16.38 0.65 5.69
C GLU A 50 -17.90 0.66 5.55
N THR A 51 -18.53 1.82 5.66
CA THR A 51 -19.99 1.97 5.47
C THR A 51 -20.38 1.66 4.03
N LEU A 52 -19.63 2.17 3.05
CA LEU A 52 -19.82 1.86 1.63
C LEU A 52 -19.63 0.36 1.35
N GLN A 53 -18.60 -0.26 1.92
CA GLN A 53 -18.39 -1.70 1.78
C GLN A 53 -19.56 -2.52 2.32
N ARG A 54 -20.08 -2.16 3.51
CA ARG A 54 -21.23 -2.84 4.12
C ARG A 54 -22.53 -2.64 3.35
N SER A 55 -22.70 -1.52 2.66
CA SER A 55 -23.87 -1.27 1.82
C SER A 55 -23.88 -2.08 0.52
N GLY A 56 -22.73 -2.69 0.15
CA GLY A 56 -22.60 -3.41 -1.10
C GLY A 56 -22.40 -2.51 -2.33
N ASP A 57 -22.25 -1.20 -2.13
CA ASP A 57 -21.93 -0.28 -3.22
C ASP A 57 -20.42 -0.35 -3.55
N PHE A 58 -20.07 -1.37 -4.33
CA PHE A 58 -18.68 -1.62 -4.74
C PHE A 58 -18.08 -0.46 -5.53
N LEU A 59 -18.88 0.15 -6.42
CA LEU A 59 -18.36 1.25 -7.26
C LEU A 59 -18.02 2.47 -6.41
N ALA A 60 -18.90 2.87 -5.50
CA ALA A 60 -18.63 3.97 -4.57
C ALA A 60 -17.44 3.63 -3.64
N THR A 61 -17.34 2.38 -3.18
CA THR A 61 -16.19 1.91 -2.39
C THR A 61 -14.88 2.06 -3.16
N TYR A 62 -14.82 1.56 -4.41
CA TYR A 62 -13.60 1.67 -5.23
C TYR A 62 -13.24 3.12 -5.54
N ARG A 63 -14.21 3.99 -5.79
CA ARG A 63 -13.97 5.43 -5.94
C ARG A 63 -13.37 6.04 -4.67
N ALA A 64 -13.94 5.72 -3.51
CA ALA A 64 -13.47 6.24 -2.23
C ALA A 64 -12.04 5.78 -1.89
N VAL A 65 -11.72 4.51 -2.05
CA VAL A 65 -10.37 3.98 -1.73
C VAL A 65 -9.31 4.39 -2.76
N ASN A 66 -9.70 4.88 -3.93
CA ASN A 66 -8.78 5.43 -4.93
C ASN A 66 -8.69 6.96 -4.88
N ASP A 67 -9.44 7.62 -3.98
CA ASP A 67 -9.36 9.07 -3.81
C ASP A 67 -7.98 9.48 -3.26
N PRO A 68 -7.25 10.37 -3.96
CA PRO A 68 -5.92 10.79 -3.52
C PRO A 68 -5.89 11.47 -2.14
N ALA A 69 -6.98 12.14 -1.75
CA ALA A 69 -7.06 12.78 -0.44
C ALA A 69 -7.25 11.75 0.67
N TYR A 70 -8.07 10.71 0.43
CA TYR A 70 -8.21 9.57 1.33
C TYR A 70 -6.85 8.87 1.53
N LEU A 71 -6.16 8.55 0.44
CA LEU A 71 -4.88 7.85 0.49
C LEU A 71 -3.79 8.65 1.21
N ARG A 72 -3.67 9.95 0.97
CA ARG A 72 -2.72 10.81 1.70
C ARG A 72 -2.99 10.83 3.19
N ARG A 73 -4.27 10.91 3.60
CA ARG A 73 -4.65 10.89 5.02
C ARG A 73 -4.33 9.55 5.67
N ALA A 74 -4.65 8.45 5.02
CA ALA A 74 -4.35 7.11 5.52
C ALA A 74 -2.84 6.93 5.75
N ILE A 75 -2.02 7.34 4.79
CA ILE A 75 -0.56 7.27 4.90
C ILE A 75 -0.04 8.15 6.04
N ALA A 76 -0.45 9.42 6.09
CA ALA A 76 0.00 10.35 7.12
C ALA A 76 -0.41 9.88 8.53
N SER A 77 -1.60 9.26 8.66
CA SER A 77 -2.07 8.70 9.92
C SER A 77 -1.28 7.43 10.28
N ASP A 78 -1.25 6.43 9.42
CA ASP A 78 -0.69 5.12 9.76
C ASP A 78 0.84 5.15 9.90
N PHE A 79 1.51 5.67 8.90
CA PHE A 79 2.97 5.69 8.87
C PHE A 79 3.54 6.88 9.64
N GLY A 80 2.89 8.04 9.60
CA GLY A 80 3.28 9.20 10.38
C GLY A 80 3.21 8.94 11.88
N GLN A 81 2.21 8.21 12.37
CA GLN A 81 2.12 7.81 13.78
C GLN A 81 3.16 6.73 14.11
N ALA A 82 3.36 5.75 13.23
CA ALA A 82 4.39 4.74 13.44
C ALA A 82 5.79 5.35 13.58
N LEU A 83 6.12 6.38 12.80
CA LEU A 83 7.42 7.08 12.91
C LEU A 83 7.62 7.81 14.25
N ARG A 84 6.56 8.06 15.01
CA ARG A 84 6.59 8.67 16.35
C ARG A 84 6.79 7.64 17.47
N ASP A 85 6.90 6.36 17.14
CA ASP A 85 7.14 5.29 18.11
C ASP A 85 8.39 5.60 18.95
N PRO A 86 8.25 5.73 20.29
CA PRO A 86 9.35 6.07 21.17
C PRO A 86 10.19 4.86 21.60
N SER A 87 9.88 3.66 21.12
CA SER A 87 10.56 2.44 21.54
C SER A 87 12.08 2.52 21.26
N PRO A 88 12.93 2.03 22.17
CA PRO A 88 14.37 1.97 21.95
C PRO A 88 14.74 1.17 20.68
N GLN A 89 13.92 0.18 20.35
CA GLN A 89 14.06 -0.68 19.18
C GLN A 89 13.62 0.00 17.88
N ARG A 90 12.93 1.15 17.96
CA ARG A 90 12.43 1.92 16.80
C ARG A 90 11.55 1.09 15.87
N PHE A 91 10.64 0.31 16.45
CA PHE A 91 9.77 -0.60 15.71
C PHE A 91 8.95 0.11 14.62
N GLY A 92 8.45 1.31 14.90
CA GLY A 92 7.74 2.11 13.89
C GLY A 92 8.57 2.44 12.66
N ARG A 93 9.87 2.73 12.83
CA ARG A 93 10.79 2.96 11.70
C ARG A 93 11.08 1.68 10.93
N GLN A 94 11.22 0.55 11.61
CA GLN A 94 11.38 -0.75 10.96
C GLN A 94 10.15 -1.09 10.13
N TYR A 95 8.94 -0.85 10.68
CA TYR A 95 7.68 -1.05 9.98
C TYR A 95 7.60 -0.21 8.70
N VAL A 96 7.84 1.10 8.80
CA VAL A 96 7.76 2.01 7.64
C VAL A 96 8.80 1.63 6.59
N GLY A 97 10.06 1.40 6.98
CA GLY A 97 11.13 1.00 6.06
C GLY A 97 10.82 -0.33 5.35
N GLY A 98 10.29 -1.31 6.08
CA GLY A 98 9.87 -2.60 5.51
C GLY A 98 8.71 -2.44 4.52
N TRP A 99 7.72 -1.60 4.85
CA TRP A 99 6.64 -1.27 3.94
C TRP A 99 7.11 -0.61 2.65
N GLU A 100 7.99 0.37 2.75
CA GLU A 100 8.55 1.06 1.58
C GLU A 100 9.37 0.11 0.71
N ALA A 101 10.25 -0.69 1.30
CA ALA A 101 11.01 -1.71 0.59
C ALA A 101 10.10 -2.71 -0.13
N ARG A 102 9.03 -3.17 0.53
CA ARG A 102 8.03 -4.05 -0.09
C ARG A 102 7.38 -3.41 -1.33
N ASN A 103 7.01 -2.14 -1.25
CA ASN A 103 6.43 -1.43 -2.40
C ASN A 103 7.41 -1.32 -3.57
N LEU A 104 8.69 -1.02 -3.32
CA LEU A 104 9.73 -1.01 -4.33
C LEU A 104 9.84 -2.35 -5.06
N HIS A 105 9.84 -3.45 -4.32
CA HIS A 105 9.90 -4.80 -4.89
C HIS A 105 8.65 -5.17 -5.69
N MET A 106 7.46 -4.83 -5.18
CA MET A 106 6.21 -5.07 -5.91
C MET A 106 6.19 -4.34 -7.25
N VAL A 107 6.62 -3.09 -7.28
CA VAL A 107 6.68 -2.29 -8.51
C VAL A 107 7.79 -2.78 -9.44
N ALA A 108 8.94 -3.22 -8.92
CA ALA A 108 10.00 -3.84 -9.73
C ALA A 108 9.52 -5.13 -10.40
N ASN A 109 8.80 -5.99 -9.66
CA ASN A 109 8.21 -7.22 -10.20
C ASN A 109 7.16 -6.92 -11.27
N LEU A 110 6.30 -5.92 -11.03
CA LEU A 110 5.33 -5.48 -12.02
C LEU A 110 6.03 -4.97 -13.30
N ARG A 111 7.08 -4.16 -13.16
CA ARG A 111 7.88 -3.69 -14.31
C ARG A 111 8.51 -4.85 -15.08
N ALA A 112 9.05 -5.83 -14.39
CA ALA A 112 9.63 -7.02 -15.01
C ALA A 112 8.60 -7.80 -15.83
N ALA A 113 7.35 -7.86 -15.38
CA ALA A 113 6.28 -8.61 -16.05
C ALA A 113 5.90 -8.03 -17.42
N PHE A 114 6.00 -6.73 -17.62
CA PHE A 114 5.61 -6.10 -18.91
C PHE A 114 6.77 -5.45 -19.70
N ARG A 115 8.02 -5.56 -19.22
CA ARG A 115 9.19 -4.93 -19.87
C ARG A 115 9.40 -5.30 -21.32
N GLU A 116 9.05 -6.53 -21.68
CA GLU A 116 9.20 -7.07 -23.05
C GLU A 116 7.96 -6.87 -23.93
N HIS A 117 6.93 -6.17 -23.41
CA HIS A 117 5.64 -6.02 -24.07
C HIS A 117 5.26 -4.53 -24.23
N PRO A 118 5.93 -3.76 -25.11
CA PRO A 118 5.60 -2.36 -25.33
C PRO A 118 4.16 -2.19 -25.83
N GLY A 119 3.48 -1.13 -25.38
CA GLY A 119 2.08 -0.86 -25.72
C GLY A 119 1.05 -1.71 -25.00
N THR A 120 1.46 -2.60 -24.09
CA THR A 120 0.55 -3.42 -23.30
C THR A 120 -0.19 -2.58 -22.26
N ARG A 121 -1.49 -2.86 -22.10
CA ARG A 121 -2.29 -2.33 -21.00
C ARG A 121 -2.22 -3.29 -19.81
N VAL A 122 -1.84 -2.77 -18.66
CA VAL A 122 -1.69 -3.56 -17.43
C VAL A 122 -2.64 -3.05 -16.36
N LEU A 123 -3.43 -3.94 -15.77
CA LEU A 123 -4.22 -3.65 -14.58
C LEU A 123 -3.51 -4.23 -13.36
N ALA A 124 -3.12 -3.37 -12.43
CA ALA A 124 -2.58 -3.77 -11.15
C ALA A 124 -3.69 -3.69 -10.08
N VAL A 125 -3.99 -4.82 -9.44
CA VAL A 125 -4.94 -4.89 -8.32
C VAL A 125 -4.16 -5.14 -7.04
N VAL A 126 -4.13 -4.13 -6.16
CA VAL A 126 -3.36 -4.17 -4.92
C VAL A 126 -4.19 -3.56 -3.78
N GLY A 127 -3.78 -3.77 -2.53
CA GLY A 127 -4.38 -3.06 -1.41
C GLY A 127 -4.25 -1.54 -1.60
N ALA A 128 -5.31 -0.78 -1.26
CA ALA A 128 -5.39 0.66 -1.53
C ALA A 128 -4.18 1.45 -1.00
N SER A 129 -3.64 1.06 0.15
CA SER A 129 -2.46 1.69 0.75
C SER A 129 -1.16 1.56 -0.07
N HIS A 130 -1.10 0.66 -1.05
CA HIS A 130 0.02 0.55 -1.97
C HIS A 130 -0.04 1.56 -3.13
N LYS A 131 -1.25 2.02 -3.48
CA LYS A 131 -1.46 2.86 -4.68
C LYS A 131 -0.54 4.08 -4.76
N PRO A 132 -0.31 4.87 -3.71
CA PRO A 132 0.55 6.05 -3.82
C PRO A 132 1.99 5.74 -4.20
N TRP A 133 2.54 4.61 -3.72
CA TRP A 133 3.88 4.15 -4.13
C TRP A 133 3.88 3.67 -5.58
N PHE A 134 2.84 2.94 -5.99
CA PHE A 134 2.69 2.51 -7.38
C PHE A 134 2.59 3.70 -8.33
N ASP A 135 1.73 4.67 -8.05
CA ASP A 135 1.57 5.87 -8.88
C ASP A 135 2.89 6.65 -8.99
N ALA A 136 3.59 6.86 -7.87
CA ALA A 136 4.85 7.60 -7.85
C ALA A 136 5.97 6.86 -8.59
N LEU A 137 6.18 5.58 -8.27
CA LEU A 137 7.30 4.80 -8.81
C LEU A 137 7.10 4.46 -10.30
N LEU A 138 5.89 4.07 -10.69
CA LEU A 138 5.57 3.80 -12.10
C LEU A 138 5.60 5.08 -12.93
N GLY A 139 5.15 6.20 -12.36
CA GLY A 139 5.17 7.51 -13.03
C GLY A 139 6.58 8.04 -13.34
N MET A 140 7.60 7.56 -12.62
CA MET A 140 9.01 7.88 -12.92
C MET A 140 9.62 6.98 -14.00
N MET A 141 8.95 5.89 -14.39
CA MET A 141 9.51 4.92 -15.34
C MET A 141 9.35 5.37 -16.78
N GLN A 142 10.41 5.22 -17.57
CA GLN A 142 10.38 5.55 -19.00
C GLN A 142 9.45 4.61 -19.77
N GLY A 143 8.62 5.19 -20.64
CA GLY A 143 7.68 4.44 -21.47
C GLY A 143 6.50 3.84 -20.70
N VAL A 144 6.21 4.33 -19.49
CA VAL A 144 5.06 3.95 -18.69
C VAL A 144 4.12 5.15 -18.56
N GLU A 145 2.86 4.97 -18.89
CA GLU A 145 1.78 5.91 -18.64
C GLU A 145 0.87 5.35 -17.53
N VAL A 146 0.78 6.06 -16.43
CA VAL A 146 -0.11 5.68 -15.31
C VAL A 146 -1.47 6.31 -15.55
N VAL A 147 -2.48 5.46 -15.76
CA VAL A 147 -3.88 5.90 -15.86
C VAL A 147 -4.51 5.87 -14.48
N ASP A 148 -5.00 7.02 -14.02
CA ASP A 148 -5.69 7.08 -12.73
C ASP A 148 -6.97 6.23 -12.74
N ALA A 149 -7.08 5.31 -11.78
CA ALA A 149 -8.25 4.45 -11.60
C ALA A 149 -9.56 5.26 -11.47
N ALA A 150 -9.53 6.45 -10.86
CA ALA A 150 -10.70 7.32 -10.75
C ALA A 150 -11.29 7.73 -12.09
N ARG A 151 -10.49 7.76 -13.18
CA ARG A 151 -10.98 8.03 -14.54
C ARG A 151 -11.72 6.84 -15.13
N ALA A 152 -11.31 5.63 -14.80
CA ALA A 152 -11.93 4.39 -15.28
C ALA A 152 -13.19 4.01 -14.50
N LEU A 153 -13.33 4.50 -13.28
CA LEU A 153 -14.45 4.23 -12.36
C LEU A 153 -15.59 5.28 -12.46
N ARG A 154 -15.66 6.04 -13.55
CA ARG A 154 -16.70 7.06 -13.78
C ARG A 154 -18.04 6.45 -14.17
#